data_656400b2d647bb5ee803bbadb531753c
#
_entry.id   656400b2d647bb5ee803bbadb531753c
#
_cell.length_a   1.000
_cell.length_b   1.000
_cell.length_c   1.000
_cell.angle_alpha   90.00
_cell.angle_beta   90.00
_cell.angle_gamma   90.00
#
_symmetry.space_group_name_H-M   'P 1'
#
loop_
_entity.id
_entity.type
_entity.pdbx_description
1 polymer ?
#
loop_
_entity_poly.entity_id
_entity_poly.type
_entity_poly.pdbx_seq_one_letter_code
_entity_poly.pdbx_strand_id
1 'polypeptide(L)'
;MSYIIDTNCGKIQGVLLENGTIAYKGIRYATANRFEYPVEVTKFDGVYDASNYGACAYQPRSFINEEQSKEKAFYFNEFRRGGTYSYSEDCLFLNIFTPATKGENLPVLLYIHGGGFTGGCGHEKHFDGPIWATKGAIAVTINYRLGPLGFAVIEEQKNNTGKTGNYGLYDQLTAINWVKHNISAFGGDPQNITIMGQSAGAMSVQHLSLCPLAKGAFQKAVMSSGGGVSSLMQPAKQSKQYAYWNMIMEKCGAKNFEEFKKVPVETLFRVWKENKKYSLGGGCAPSIDGIFITDASHKLVKQKKQHNIPYLIGTTSHDVVPPILYSMAIDWCKKNKDSYAWFFERNLPGDNHGAWHSSDLWYWFGTLKNCWRPFTKKDYELSNEMSDRLVAFIKTGNPNIENGVLWKKGSVITFGDNETKIKKPNRLKLWKTMFTNKAPGE
;
A
#
# COMPACT_ATOMS: atom_id res chain seq x y z
N MET A 1 -11.68 28.64 -5.92
CA MET A 1 -11.49 29.05 -4.51
C MET A 1 -10.33 28.27 -3.95
N SER A 2 -9.40 28.95 -3.27
CA SER A 2 -8.29 28.26 -2.58
C SER A 2 -8.76 27.84 -1.19
N TYR A 3 -8.53 26.58 -0.84
CA TYR A 3 -8.87 26.02 0.47
C TYR A 3 -7.60 25.96 1.30
N ILE A 4 -7.37 27.02 2.11
CA ILE A 4 -6.19 27.10 3.00
C ILE A 4 -6.59 26.66 4.40
N ILE A 5 -5.79 25.77 4.97
CA ILE A 5 -5.91 25.31 6.36
C ILE A 5 -4.60 25.54 7.11
N ASP A 6 -4.71 25.71 8.43
CA ASP A 6 -3.57 25.78 9.34
C ASP A 6 -3.30 24.40 9.93
N THR A 7 -2.11 23.86 9.72
CA THR A 7 -1.63 22.59 10.29
C THR A 7 -0.51 22.85 11.30
N ASN A 8 -0.08 21.81 12.01
CA ASN A 8 1.10 21.92 12.88
C ASN A 8 2.39 22.24 12.11
N CYS A 9 2.40 22.00 10.79
CA CYS A 9 3.53 22.31 9.93
C CYS A 9 3.43 23.69 9.26
N GLY A 10 2.34 24.43 9.43
CA GLY A 10 2.04 25.70 8.76
C GLY A 10 0.84 25.62 7.82
N LYS A 11 0.67 26.63 6.97
CA LYS A 11 -0.47 26.76 6.08
C LYS A 11 -0.32 25.87 4.85
N ILE A 12 -1.39 25.13 4.50
CA ILE A 12 -1.46 24.27 3.31
C ILE A 12 -2.66 24.66 2.48
N GLN A 13 -2.45 24.86 1.18
CA GLN A 13 -3.50 25.21 0.21
C GLN A 13 -3.87 23.98 -0.63
N GLY A 14 -5.14 23.59 -0.62
CA GLY A 14 -5.73 22.53 -1.44
C GLY A 14 -6.65 23.06 -2.54
N VAL A 15 -7.29 22.13 -3.25
CA VAL A 15 -8.21 22.39 -4.36
C VAL A 15 -9.54 21.67 -4.16
N LEU A 16 -10.65 22.31 -4.56
CA LEU A 16 -11.96 21.67 -4.63
C LEU A 16 -12.04 20.81 -5.89
N LEU A 17 -12.46 19.57 -5.73
CA LEU A 17 -12.74 18.65 -6.83
C LEU A 17 -14.21 18.73 -7.27
N GLU A 18 -14.50 18.27 -8.50
CA GLU A 18 -15.86 18.27 -9.08
C GLU A 18 -16.86 17.44 -8.26
N ASN A 19 -16.41 16.43 -7.56
CA ASN A 19 -17.24 15.60 -6.69
C ASN A 19 -17.57 16.24 -5.32
N GLY A 20 -17.19 17.50 -5.11
CA GLY A 20 -17.44 18.24 -3.88
C GLY A 20 -16.50 17.89 -2.72
N THR A 21 -15.39 17.20 -2.97
CA THR A 21 -14.35 16.98 -1.96
C THR A 21 -13.18 17.94 -2.13
N ILE A 22 -12.41 18.17 -1.08
CA ILE A 22 -11.18 18.96 -1.14
C ILE A 22 -9.99 17.97 -1.22
N ALA A 23 -9.11 18.23 -2.17
CA ALA A 23 -7.86 17.48 -2.31
C ALA A 23 -6.66 18.36 -1.92
N TYR A 24 -5.79 17.81 -1.10
CA TYR A 24 -4.46 18.32 -0.79
C TYR A 24 -3.46 17.30 -1.34
N LYS A 25 -2.82 17.63 -2.44
CA LYS A 25 -1.97 16.72 -3.21
C LYS A 25 -0.50 17.06 -3.03
N GLY A 26 0.37 16.05 -2.96
CA GLY A 26 1.81 16.25 -2.91
C GLY A 26 2.31 16.95 -1.65
N ILE A 27 1.68 16.73 -0.50
CA ILE A 27 2.19 17.23 0.78
C ILE A 27 3.45 16.47 1.14
N ARG A 28 4.56 17.18 1.34
CA ARG A 28 5.82 16.58 1.79
C ARG A 28 5.72 16.22 3.27
N TYR A 29 5.67 14.93 3.59
CA TYR A 29 5.61 14.47 4.97
C TYR A 29 6.97 14.21 5.60
N ALA A 30 8.00 13.97 4.78
CA ALA A 30 9.35 13.74 5.24
C ALA A 30 10.39 14.13 4.18
N THR A 31 11.65 14.24 4.62
CA THR A 31 12.83 14.30 3.78
C THR A 31 13.78 13.16 4.13
N ALA A 32 14.53 12.67 3.16
CA ALA A 32 15.58 11.68 3.37
C ALA A 32 16.63 11.79 2.28
N ASN A 33 17.92 11.71 2.64
CA ASN A 33 18.96 11.43 1.67
C ASN A 33 18.97 9.93 1.31
N ARG A 34 19.70 9.60 0.27
CA ARG A 34 19.85 8.21 -0.18
C ARG A 34 20.45 7.34 0.94
N PHE A 35 19.77 6.21 1.26
CA PHE A 35 20.14 5.27 2.31
C PHE A 35 20.15 5.85 3.73
N GLU A 36 19.48 6.99 3.94
CA GLU A 36 19.23 7.53 5.27
C GLU A 36 17.77 7.32 5.69
N TYR A 37 17.52 7.34 7.00
CA TYR A 37 16.17 7.22 7.51
C TYR A 37 15.42 8.55 7.36
N PRO A 38 14.08 8.50 7.13
CA PRO A 38 13.29 9.70 6.92
C PRO A 38 13.24 10.58 8.16
N VAL A 39 13.26 11.90 7.93
CA VAL A 39 13.02 12.92 8.94
C VAL A 39 11.69 13.56 8.63
N GLU A 40 10.77 13.54 9.61
CA GLU A 40 9.43 14.12 9.49
C GLU A 40 9.52 15.63 9.25
N VAL A 41 8.73 16.15 8.31
CA VAL A 41 8.61 17.59 8.07
C VAL A 41 7.69 18.19 9.14
N THR A 42 8.19 19.14 9.89
CA THR A 42 7.50 19.82 10.98
C THR A 42 7.20 21.29 10.69
N LYS A 43 7.69 21.83 9.57
CA LYS A 43 7.48 23.23 9.19
C LYS A 43 7.50 23.42 7.68
N PHE A 44 6.55 24.23 7.19
CA PHE A 44 6.55 24.80 5.84
C PHE A 44 6.77 26.31 5.92
N ASP A 45 7.50 26.84 4.96
CA ASP A 45 7.68 28.29 4.84
C ASP A 45 6.54 28.87 3.98
N GLY A 46 5.81 29.87 4.52
CA GLY A 46 4.68 30.48 3.86
C GLY A 46 3.46 29.53 3.72
N VAL A 47 2.77 29.63 2.59
CA VAL A 47 1.63 28.74 2.24
C VAL A 47 2.12 27.65 1.32
N TYR A 48 2.09 26.41 1.80
CA TYR A 48 2.47 25.24 1.01
C TYR A 48 1.40 24.94 -0.04
N ASP A 49 1.78 24.95 -1.33
CA ASP A 49 0.88 24.61 -2.44
C ASP A 49 0.72 23.09 -2.58
N ALA A 50 -0.44 22.57 -2.17
CA ALA A 50 -0.83 21.19 -2.31
C ALA A 50 -1.87 20.97 -3.42
N SER A 51 -1.78 21.69 -4.53
CA SER A 51 -2.68 21.57 -5.68
C SER A 51 -2.29 20.44 -6.64
N ASN A 52 -1.03 20.01 -6.66
CA ASN A 52 -0.49 19.04 -7.60
C ASN A 52 0.16 17.84 -6.88
N TYR A 53 0.12 16.67 -7.53
CA TYR A 53 0.81 15.49 -7.01
C TYR A 53 2.34 15.69 -6.96
N GLY A 54 2.96 15.20 -5.90
CA GLY A 54 4.41 15.13 -5.79
C GLY A 54 5.00 13.98 -6.63
N ALA A 55 6.33 13.97 -6.78
CA ALA A 55 7.02 12.95 -7.54
C ALA A 55 6.83 11.53 -6.94
N CYS A 56 6.75 10.53 -7.81
CA CYS A 56 6.85 9.12 -7.46
C CYS A 56 8.30 8.75 -7.11
N ALA A 57 8.49 7.73 -6.29
CA ALA A 57 9.80 7.13 -6.09
C ALA A 57 10.36 6.57 -7.41
N TYR A 58 11.68 6.69 -7.63
CA TYR A 58 12.34 5.99 -8.72
C TYR A 58 12.05 4.49 -8.67
N GLN A 59 11.78 3.92 -9.84
CA GLN A 59 11.36 2.53 -10.04
C GLN A 59 11.72 2.09 -11.47
N PRO A 60 11.72 0.78 -11.81
CA PRO A 60 12.11 0.35 -13.15
C PRO A 60 11.39 1.04 -14.31
N ARG A 61 10.11 1.40 -14.10
CA ARG A 61 9.29 2.11 -15.10
C ARG A 61 9.71 3.57 -15.31
N SER A 62 10.50 4.15 -14.43
CA SER A 62 11.06 5.50 -14.61
C SER A 62 12.02 5.61 -15.80
N PHE A 63 12.54 4.47 -16.26
CA PHE A 63 13.59 4.36 -17.26
C PHE A 63 13.14 3.65 -18.54
N ILE A 64 11.83 3.44 -18.73
CA ILE A 64 11.27 2.77 -19.91
C ILE A 64 10.01 3.48 -20.38
N ASN A 65 9.66 3.32 -21.64
CA ASN A 65 8.33 3.63 -22.13
C ASN A 65 7.37 2.47 -21.79
N GLU A 66 6.50 2.64 -20.76
CA GLU A 66 5.59 1.59 -20.32
C GLU A 66 4.56 1.19 -21.39
N GLU A 67 4.13 2.13 -22.22
CA GLU A 67 3.14 1.88 -23.28
C GLU A 67 3.67 0.92 -24.33
N GLN A 68 4.98 0.97 -24.62
CA GLN A 68 5.66 0.10 -25.57
C GLN A 68 6.14 -1.22 -24.96
N SER A 69 6.08 -1.37 -23.64
CA SER A 69 6.54 -2.56 -22.94
C SER A 69 5.44 -3.64 -22.89
N LYS A 70 5.63 -4.74 -23.64
CA LYS A 70 4.70 -5.88 -23.63
C LYS A 70 4.43 -6.41 -22.21
N GLU A 71 5.46 -6.48 -21.36
CA GLU A 71 5.36 -6.98 -19.98
C GLU A 71 4.57 -6.05 -19.05
N LYS A 72 4.53 -4.75 -19.35
CA LYS A 72 3.90 -3.73 -18.49
C LYS A 72 2.58 -3.21 -19.03
N ALA A 73 2.24 -3.52 -20.29
CA ALA A 73 1.09 -2.97 -21.00
C ALA A 73 -0.24 -3.19 -20.24
N PHE A 74 -0.43 -4.36 -19.63
CA PHE A 74 -1.65 -4.65 -18.90
C PHE A 74 -1.85 -3.65 -17.75
N TYR A 75 -0.91 -3.59 -16.78
CA TYR A 75 -1.03 -2.72 -15.61
C TYR A 75 -0.90 -1.23 -15.96
N PHE A 76 -0.19 -0.89 -17.05
CA PHE A 76 -0.18 0.46 -17.59
C PHE A 76 -1.59 0.87 -18.05
N ASN A 77 -2.24 0.04 -18.85
CA ASN A 77 -3.61 0.29 -19.33
C ASN A 77 -4.62 0.39 -18.18
N GLU A 78 -4.50 -0.50 -17.19
CA GLU A 78 -5.40 -0.52 -16.04
C GLU A 78 -5.24 0.75 -15.18
N PHE A 79 -4.04 1.05 -14.74
CA PHE A 79 -3.87 1.96 -13.61
C PHE A 79 -3.22 3.29 -13.97
N ARG A 80 -2.60 3.41 -15.14
CA ARG A 80 -1.69 4.54 -15.41
C ARG A 80 -1.97 5.30 -16.71
N ARG A 81 -2.54 4.66 -17.72
CA ARG A 81 -2.79 5.30 -19.03
C ARG A 81 -3.61 6.59 -18.86
N GLY A 82 -3.10 7.69 -19.44
CA GLY A 82 -3.70 9.03 -19.34
C GLY A 82 -3.30 9.81 -18.09
N GLY A 83 -2.51 9.22 -17.16
CA GLY A 83 -1.93 9.95 -16.04
C GLY A 83 -0.52 10.47 -16.35
N THR A 84 -0.12 11.53 -15.66
CA THR A 84 1.25 12.09 -15.73
C THR A 84 2.00 11.76 -14.46
N TYR A 85 3.22 11.20 -14.60
CA TYR A 85 4.04 10.76 -13.48
C TYR A 85 5.45 11.30 -13.61
N SER A 86 5.92 12.05 -12.63
CA SER A 86 7.31 12.44 -12.46
C SER A 86 7.99 11.52 -11.45
N TYR A 87 9.30 11.35 -11.54
CA TYR A 87 10.06 10.46 -10.66
C TYR A 87 11.24 11.21 -10.03
N SER A 88 11.48 10.96 -8.74
CA SER A 88 12.58 11.58 -7.99
C SER A 88 13.00 10.70 -6.82
N GLU A 89 14.20 10.90 -6.30
CA GLU A 89 14.58 10.42 -4.96
C GLU A 89 13.85 11.22 -3.88
N ASP A 90 13.56 12.48 -4.14
CA ASP A 90 12.67 13.31 -3.36
C ASP A 90 11.22 12.97 -3.68
N CYS A 91 10.70 11.92 -3.02
CA CYS A 91 9.43 11.29 -3.33
C CYS A 91 8.51 11.11 -2.11
N LEU A 92 8.91 11.58 -0.92
CA LEU A 92 8.17 11.33 0.32
C LEU A 92 6.99 12.30 0.46
N PHE A 93 5.99 12.09 -0.41
CA PHE A 93 4.76 12.87 -0.48
C PHE A 93 3.54 12.04 -0.13
N LEU A 94 2.52 12.68 0.41
CA LEU A 94 1.19 12.13 0.63
C LEU A 94 0.11 13.03 0.01
N ASN A 95 -1.07 12.44 -0.16
CA ASN A 95 -2.25 13.14 -0.65
C ASN A 95 -3.41 12.91 0.33
N ILE A 96 -4.22 13.95 0.58
CA ILE A 96 -5.36 13.91 1.48
C ILE A 96 -6.61 14.33 0.71
N PHE A 97 -7.68 13.54 0.81
CA PHE A 97 -8.99 13.85 0.28
C PHE A 97 -9.97 13.90 1.44
N THR A 98 -10.64 15.05 1.61
CA THR A 98 -11.56 15.29 2.72
C THR A 98 -12.90 15.86 2.20
N PRO A 99 -14.04 15.66 2.90
CA PRO A 99 -15.28 16.33 2.58
C PRO A 99 -15.12 17.86 2.56
N ALA A 100 -15.82 18.55 1.66
CA ALA A 100 -15.79 20.02 1.59
C ALA A 100 -16.49 20.70 2.78
N THR A 101 -17.47 20.04 3.37
CA THR A 101 -18.07 20.48 4.63
C THR A 101 -17.18 20.03 5.78
N LYS A 102 -16.74 20.98 6.62
CA LYS A 102 -15.97 20.67 7.82
C LYS A 102 -16.72 19.63 8.65
N GLY A 103 -16.28 18.37 8.56
CA GLY A 103 -16.57 17.35 9.53
C GLY A 103 -15.52 17.43 10.64
N GLU A 104 -15.88 17.08 11.86
CA GLU A 104 -14.95 16.96 12.97
C GLU A 104 -14.82 15.48 13.33
N ASN A 105 -13.59 15.06 13.69
CA ASN A 105 -13.31 13.70 14.12
C ASN A 105 -13.69 12.62 13.10
N LEU A 106 -13.51 12.89 11.80
CA LEU A 106 -13.77 11.93 10.74
C LEU A 106 -12.74 10.77 10.80
N PRO A 107 -13.18 9.51 10.56
CA PRO A 107 -12.25 8.40 10.48
C PRO A 107 -11.31 8.58 9.29
N VAL A 108 -10.07 8.15 9.47
CA VAL A 108 -9.00 8.30 8.48
C VAL A 108 -8.61 6.95 7.93
N LEU A 109 -8.51 6.82 6.61
CA LEU A 109 -7.94 5.67 5.93
C LEU A 109 -6.67 6.07 5.20
N LEU A 110 -5.53 5.56 5.65
CA LEU A 110 -4.22 5.73 5.01
C LEU A 110 -3.90 4.50 4.18
N TYR A 111 -3.74 4.70 2.86
CA TYR A 111 -3.44 3.65 1.92
C TYR A 111 -1.95 3.58 1.55
N ILE A 112 -1.39 2.37 1.62
CA ILE A 112 -0.02 2.02 1.24
C ILE A 112 -0.09 1.18 -0.04
N HIS A 113 0.41 1.71 -1.14
CA HIS A 113 0.34 1.05 -2.45
C HIS A 113 1.20 -0.22 -2.53
N GLY A 114 0.82 -1.13 -3.41
CA GLY A 114 1.56 -2.33 -3.75
C GLY A 114 2.64 -2.10 -4.81
N GLY A 115 2.97 -3.15 -5.55
CA GLY A 115 3.96 -3.12 -6.64
C GLY A 115 5.27 -3.83 -6.30
N GLY A 116 5.23 -4.88 -5.45
CA GLY A 116 6.37 -5.75 -5.15
C GLY A 116 7.55 -5.04 -4.48
N PHE A 117 7.32 -3.94 -3.77
CA PHE A 117 8.35 -3.05 -3.20
C PHE A 117 9.26 -2.38 -4.24
N THR A 118 8.96 -2.50 -5.53
CA THR A 118 9.79 -2.01 -6.62
C THR A 118 9.05 -1.10 -7.60
N GLY A 119 7.76 -0.90 -7.43
CA GLY A 119 6.90 -0.07 -8.28
C GLY A 119 5.67 0.43 -7.57
N GLY A 120 4.89 1.30 -8.23
CA GLY A 120 3.67 1.91 -7.72
C GLY A 120 3.87 3.35 -7.26
N CYS A 121 2.77 4.02 -6.99
CA CYS A 121 2.73 5.33 -6.33
C CYS A 121 1.33 5.60 -5.75
N GLY A 122 1.21 6.60 -4.89
CA GLY A 122 -0.03 6.95 -4.19
C GLY A 122 -1.06 7.72 -5.02
N HIS A 123 -0.86 7.91 -6.33
CA HIS A 123 -1.78 8.65 -7.20
C HIS A 123 -2.01 7.98 -8.57
N GLU A 124 -1.96 6.65 -8.62
CA GLU A 124 -2.45 5.90 -9.77
C GLU A 124 -3.99 6.07 -9.88
N LYS A 125 -4.55 5.90 -11.08
CA LYS A 125 -5.95 6.23 -11.41
C LYS A 125 -7.01 5.65 -10.47
N HIS A 126 -6.77 4.46 -9.95
CA HIS A 126 -7.69 3.79 -9.03
C HIS A 126 -7.64 4.36 -7.60
N PHE A 127 -6.70 5.25 -7.29
CA PHE A 127 -6.60 5.97 -6.02
C PHE A 127 -7.03 7.43 -6.14
N ASP A 128 -7.29 7.94 -7.34
CA ASP A 128 -7.63 9.33 -7.57
C ASP A 128 -9.11 9.60 -7.29
N GLY A 129 -9.36 10.45 -6.29
CA GLY A 129 -10.71 10.81 -5.87
C GLY A 129 -11.50 9.65 -5.24
N PRO A 130 -10.99 8.98 -4.19
CA PRO A 130 -11.69 7.86 -3.58
C PRO A 130 -13.05 8.28 -3.03
N ILE A 131 -14.07 7.43 -3.24
CA ILE A 131 -15.45 7.69 -2.82
C ILE A 131 -15.60 7.85 -1.30
N TRP A 132 -14.63 7.40 -0.53
CA TRP A 132 -14.68 7.47 0.93
C TRP A 132 -14.80 8.88 1.47
N ALA A 133 -14.18 9.86 0.80
CA ALA A 133 -14.30 11.27 1.18
C ALA A 133 -15.73 11.81 1.03
N THR A 134 -16.50 11.30 0.07
CA THR A 134 -17.93 11.66 -0.07
C THR A 134 -18.81 10.91 0.94
N LYS A 135 -18.30 9.86 1.60
CA LYS A 135 -19.01 9.03 2.59
C LYS A 135 -18.63 9.38 4.03
N GLY A 136 -18.00 10.53 4.25
CA GLY A 136 -17.66 11.04 5.59
C GLY A 136 -16.44 10.34 6.20
N ALA A 137 -15.41 10.07 5.40
CA ALA A 137 -14.11 9.61 5.85
C ALA A 137 -13.02 10.43 5.19
N ILE A 138 -11.84 10.51 5.78
CA ILE A 138 -10.66 11.11 5.15
C ILE A 138 -9.84 10.00 4.50
N ALA A 139 -9.51 10.18 3.22
CA ALA A 139 -8.63 9.29 2.49
C ALA A 139 -7.23 9.90 2.38
N VAL A 140 -6.23 9.11 2.73
CA VAL A 140 -4.81 9.47 2.60
C VAL A 140 -4.12 8.42 1.73
N THR A 141 -3.34 8.84 0.73
CA THR A 141 -2.46 7.97 -0.04
C THR A 141 -1.02 8.44 0.09
N ILE A 142 -0.06 7.54 0.12
CA ILE A 142 1.34 7.89 0.36
C ILE A 142 2.26 7.33 -0.71
N ASN A 143 3.36 8.03 -1.00
CA ASN A 143 4.54 7.48 -1.64
C ASN A 143 5.55 7.06 -0.56
N TYR A 144 6.40 6.09 -0.88
CA TYR A 144 7.53 5.66 -0.08
C TYR A 144 8.66 5.19 -1.00
N ARG A 145 9.90 5.17 -0.53
CA ARG A 145 11.06 4.75 -1.35
C ARG A 145 10.96 3.27 -1.74
N LEU A 146 11.31 2.98 -2.98
CA LEU A 146 11.16 1.69 -3.64
C LEU A 146 12.51 1.12 -4.11
N GLY A 147 12.52 -0.18 -4.40
CA GLY A 147 13.66 -0.85 -4.97
C GLY A 147 14.93 -0.69 -4.15
N PRO A 148 16.08 -0.49 -4.82
CA PRO A 148 17.36 -0.25 -4.13
C PRO A 148 17.32 0.89 -3.11
N LEU A 149 16.66 2.00 -3.44
CA LEU A 149 16.57 3.17 -2.56
C LEU A 149 15.74 2.93 -1.29
N GLY A 150 14.77 2.03 -1.37
CA GLY A 150 13.89 1.70 -0.24
C GLY A 150 14.34 0.51 0.60
N PHE A 151 15.11 -0.43 0.01
CA PHE A 151 15.30 -1.75 0.63
C PHE A 151 16.71 -2.34 0.49
N ALA A 152 17.72 -1.57 0.03
CA ALA A 152 19.10 -2.02 0.04
C ALA A 152 19.59 -2.28 1.48
N VAL A 153 20.41 -3.32 1.65
CA VAL A 153 20.97 -3.72 2.94
C VAL A 153 22.48 -3.63 2.88
N ILE A 154 23.04 -2.57 3.47
CA ILE A 154 24.47 -2.22 3.37
C ILE A 154 25.19 -2.61 4.65
N GLU A 155 26.11 -3.57 4.56
CA GLU A 155 26.85 -4.10 5.72
C GLU A 155 27.71 -3.01 6.38
N GLU A 156 28.45 -2.22 5.57
CA GLU A 156 29.28 -1.12 6.06
C GLU A 156 28.46 -0.11 6.85
N GLN A 157 27.27 0.29 6.35
CA GLN A 157 26.37 1.17 7.07
C GLN A 157 25.92 0.55 8.40
N LYS A 158 25.56 -0.75 8.39
CA LYS A 158 25.16 -1.45 9.61
C LYS A 158 26.26 -1.44 10.67
N ASN A 159 27.50 -1.65 10.25
CA ASN A 159 28.66 -1.64 11.16
C ASN A 159 28.91 -0.24 11.74
N ASN A 160 28.74 0.80 10.92
CA ASN A 160 29.02 2.19 11.33
C ASN A 160 27.90 2.80 12.17
N THR A 161 26.62 2.49 11.90
CA THR A 161 25.48 3.19 12.50
C THR A 161 24.55 2.27 13.32
N GLY A 162 24.80 0.97 13.35
CA GLY A 162 23.92 -0.02 13.98
C GLY A 162 22.64 -0.31 13.19
N LYS A 163 22.38 0.35 12.06
CA LYS A 163 21.14 0.21 11.25
C LYS A 163 21.44 0.16 9.77
N THR A 164 20.62 -0.55 8.98
CA THR A 164 20.60 -0.50 7.53
C THR A 164 19.25 -1.06 7.01
N GLY A 165 18.87 -0.76 5.77
CA GLY A 165 17.71 -1.32 5.09
C GLY A 165 16.35 -0.86 5.63
N ASN A 166 15.28 -1.46 5.08
CA ASN A 166 13.89 -1.17 5.45
C ASN A 166 13.49 0.32 5.35
N TYR A 167 14.24 1.17 4.62
CA TYR A 167 13.98 2.62 4.54
C TYR A 167 12.55 2.90 4.13
N GLY A 168 12.00 2.16 3.14
CA GLY A 168 10.63 2.31 2.70
C GLY A 168 9.59 2.00 3.79
N LEU A 169 9.87 1.08 4.74
CA LEU A 169 8.98 0.83 5.89
C LEU A 169 9.06 1.98 6.90
N TYR A 170 10.25 2.54 7.12
CA TYR A 170 10.38 3.72 7.97
C TYR A 170 9.71 4.95 7.32
N ASP A 171 9.74 5.10 5.99
CA ASP A 171 8.99 6.13 5.26
C ASP A 171 7.50 6.02 5.56
N GLN A 172 6.94 4.80 5.47
CA GLN A 172 5.54 4.52 5.75
C GLN A 172 5.17 4.85 7.20
N LEU A 173 6.01 4.47 8.17
CA LEU A 173 5.77 4.80 9.58
C LEU A 173 5.83 6.31 9.82
N THR A 174 6.77 7.01 9.19
CA THR A 174 6.87 8.47 9.26
C THR A 174 5.64 9.15 8.65
N ALA A 175 5.12 8.64 7.53
CA ALA A 175 3.89 9.15 6.94
C ALA A 175 2.68 8.96 7.88
N ILE A 176 2.57 7.81 8.55
CA ILE A 176 1.51 7.55 9.54
C ILE A 176 1.62 8.53 10.71
N ASN A 177 2.83 8.77 11.21
CA ASN A 177 3.07 9.71 12.31
C ASN A 177 2.75 11.15 11.89
N TRP A 178 3.18 11.57 10.70
CA TRP A 178 2.84 12.90 10.16
C TRP A 178 1.32 13.08 10.06
N VAL A 179 0.60 12.09 9.55
CA VAL A 179 -0.87 12.09 9.49
C VAL A 179 -1.44 12.22 10.90
N LYS A 180 -0.96 11.43 11.86
CA LYS A 180 -1.43 11.49 13.25
C LYS A 180 -1.24 12.88 13.88
N HIS A 181 -0.13 13.57 13.54
CA HIS A 181 0.18 14.90 14.08
C HIS A 181 -0.64 16.02 13.41
N ASN A 182 -1.09 15.85 12.16
CA ASN A 182 -1.65 16.94 11.37
C ASN A 182 -3.11 16.75 10.95
N ILE A 183 -3.66 15.52 11.00
CA ILE A 183 -4.94 15.19 10.34
C ILE A 183 -6.15 15.91 10.94
N SER A 184 -6.07 16.37 12.18
CA SER A 184 -7.13 17.16 12.81
C SER A 184 -7.39 18.48 12.08
N ALA A 185 -6.37 19.08 11.48
CA ALA A 185 -6.53 20.29 10.65
C ALA A 185 -7.38 20.05 9.38
N PHE A 186 -7.42 18.80 8.92
CA PHE A 186 -8.21 18.34 7.78
C PHE A 186 -9.59 17.80 8.21
N GLY A 187 -9.94 17.88 9.49
CA GLY A 187 -11.18 17.36 10.06
C GLY A 187 -11.13 15.89 10.49
N GLY A 188 -9.96 15.26 10.49
CA GLY A 188 -9.78 13.86 10.84
C GLY A 188 -9.50 13.61 12.33
N ASP A 189 -9.84 12.41 12.77
CA ASP A 189 -9.55 11.93 14.13
C ASP A 189 -8.19 11.21 14.18
N PRO A 190 -7.16 11.80 14.85
CA PRO A 190 -5.85 11.16 14.99
C PRO A 190 -5.87 9.90 15.86
N GLN A 191 -6.97 9.62 16.57
CA GLN A 191 -7.21 8.40 17.35
C GLN A 191 -8.03 7.37 16.56
N ASN A 192 -8.40 7.65 15.31
CA ASN A 192 -9.18 6.76 14.46
C ASN A 192 -8.56 6.58 13.07
N ILE A 193 -7.28 6.24 13.02
CA ILE A 193 -6.52 5.97 11.79
C ILE A 193 -6.58 4.48 11.49
N THR A 194 -6.99 4.15 10.28
CA THR A 194 -6.90 2.80 9.70
C THR A 194 -5.82 2.81 8.63
N ILE A 195 -4.91 1.85 8.65
CA ILE A 195 -3.97 1.64 7.55
C ILE A 195 -4.49 0.52 6.63
N MET A 196 -4.41 0.74 5.33
CA MET A 196 -4.79 -0.24 4.32
C MET A 196 -3.67 -0.42 3.32
N GLY A 197 -3.47 -1.63 2.82
CA GLY A 197 -2.55 -1.89 1.73
C GLY A 197 -2.97 -3.09 0.89
N GLN A 198 -2.47 -3.14 -0.33
CA GLN A 198 -2.67 -4.26 -1.26
C GLN A 198 -1.32 -4.83 -1.68
N SER A 199 -1.22 -6.16 -1.89
CA SER A 199 0.03 -6.80 -2.35
C SER A 199 1.20 -6.50 -1.42
N ALA A 200 2.30 -5.96 -1.91
CA ALA A 200 3.43 -5.48 -1.10
C ALA A 200 3.00 -4.43 -0.06
N GLY A 201 2.00 -3.60 -0.35
CA GLY A 201 1.40 -2.68 0.62
C GLY A 201 0.69 -3.41 1.76
N ALA A 202 0.00 -4.52 1.48
CA ALA A 202 -0.60 -5.36 2.53
C ALA A 202 0.46 -6.08 3.37
N MET A 203 1.58 -6.48 2.75
CA MET A 203 2.74 -6.99 3.50
C MET A 203 3.35 -5.90 4.39
N SER A 204 3.41 -4.66 3.92
CA SER A 204 3.81 -3.50 4.74
C SER A 204 2.88 -3.30 5.92
N VAL A 205 1.55 -3.33 5.72
CA VAL A 205 0.55 -3.26 6.79
C VAL A 205 0.76 -4.37 7.82
N GLN A 206 1.06 -5.59 7.39
CA GLN A 206 1.41 -6.69 8.30
C GLN A 206 2.68 -6.37 9.11
N HIS A 207 3.76 -5.90 8.46
CA HIS A 207 5.00 -5.56 9.16
C HIS A 207 4.79 -4.43 10.16
N LEU A 208 4.04 -3.38 9.81
CA LEU A 208 3.64 -2.31 10.71
C LEU A 208 2.81 -2.83 11.90
N SER A 209 1.88 -3.78 11.64
CA SER A 209 1.05 -4.40 12.69
C SER A 209 1.84 -5.31 13.66
N LEU A 210 3.06 -5.70 13.31
CA LEU A 210 3.99 -6.49 14.12
C LEU A 210 5.16 -5.66 14.66
N CYS A 211 5.30 -4.41 14.21
CA CYS A 211 6.42 -3.54 14.55
C CYS A 211 6.23 -2.89 15.93
N PRO A 212 7.17 -3.06 16.87
CA PRO A 212 7.07 -2.38 18.18
C PRO A 212 7.04 -0.85 18.07
N LEU A 213 7.74 -0.28 17.07
CA LEU A 213 7.82 1.17 16.86
C LEU A 213 6.51 1.78 16.36
N ALA A 214 5.63 0.98 15.75
CA ALA A 214 4.35 1.43 15.22
C ALA A 214 3.18 1.27 16.21
N LYS A 215 3.47 0.85 17.45
CA LYS A 215 2.43 0.63 18.47
C LYS A 215 1.69 1.93 18.79
N GLY A 216 0.35 1.92 18.62
CA GLY A 216 -0.49 3.09 18.86
C GLY A 216 -0.48 4.15 17.75
N ALA A 217 0.24 3.91 16.65
CA ALA A 217 0.24 4.82 15.50
C ALA A 217 -1.06 4.73 14.67
N PHE A 218 -1.76 3.59 14.71
CA PHE A 218 -3.04 3.36 14.05
C PHE A 218 -3.91 2.41 14.87
N GLN A 219 -5.22 2.38 14.60
CA GLN A 219 -6.22 1.69 15.40
C GLN A 219 -6.89 0.52 14.67
N LYS A 220 -6.76 0.41 13.35
CA LYS A 220 -7.31 -0.68 12.53
C LYS A 220 -6.41 -0.94 11.33
N ALA A 221 -6.51 -2.12 10.75
CA ALA A 221 -5.70 -2.49 9.59
C ALA A 221 -6.47 -3.32 8.55
N VAL A 222 -6.21 -3.04 7.27
CA VAL A 222 -6.81 -3.72 6.12
C VAL A 222 -5.72 -4.26 5.21
N MET A 223 -5.75 -5.57 4.90
CA MET A 223 -4.77 -6.24 4.07
C MET A 223 -5.45 -6.93 2.89
N SER A 224 -5.23 -6.44 1.66
CA SER A 224 -5.73 -7.04 0.44
C SER A 224 -4.63 -7.77 -0.33
N SER A 225 -4.88 -9.04 -0.65
CA SER A 225 -4.01 -9.85 -1.52
C SER A 225 -2.54 -9.84 -1.11
N GLY A 226 -2.28 -9.88 0.20
CA GLY A 226 -0.95 -9.86 0.81
C GLY A 226 -1.05 -9.81 2.33
N GLY A 227 0.05 -10.05 3.01
CA GLY A 227 0.03 -10.17 4.47
C GLY A 227 -0.57 -11.49 4.96
N GLY A 228 -0.89 -11.58 6.26
CA GLY A 228 -1.40 -12.80 6.87
C GLY A 228 -0.30 -13.69 7.46
N VAL A 229 -0.62 -14.94 7.78
CA VAL A 229 0.33 -15.87 8.42
C VAL A 229 0.85 -16.89 7.42
N SER A 230 2.15 -16.91 7.20
CA SER A 230 2.82 -17.93 6.38
C SER A 230 4.17 -18.29 6.98
N SER A 231 4.60 -19.54 6.83
CA SER A 231 5.98 -19.95 7.08
C SER A 231 6.85 -19.88 5.82
N LEU A 232 6.23 -19.78 4.64
CA LEU A 232 6.91 -19.81 3.34
C LEU A 232 7.31 -18.40 2.88
N MET A 233 6.39 -17.44 3.01
CA MET A 233 6.60 -16.05 2.58
C MET A 233 7.11 -15.21 3.76
N GLN A 234 8.40 -15.31 4.04
CA GLN A 234 9.02 -14.62 5.18
C GLN A 234 10.14 -13.67 4.74
N PRO A 235 10.31 -12.54 5.44
CA PRO A 235 11.47 -11.69 5.22
C PRO A 235 12.77 -12.43 5.58
N ALA A 236 13.81 -12.25 4.78
CA ALA A 236 15.12 -12.80 5.06
C ALA A 236 15.83 -11.97 6.15
N LYS A 237 16.77 -12.59 6.89
CA LYS A 237 17.69 -11.85 7.75
C LYS A 237 18.61 -10.96 6.89
N GLN A 238 18.91 -9.75 7.35
CA GLN A 238 19.80 -8.80 6.65
C GLN A 238 21.17 -9.43 6.34
N SER A 239 21.75 -10.17 7.26
CA SER A 239 23.05 -10.83 7.05
C SER A 239 23.10 -11.76 5.83
N LYS A 240 21.97 -12.29 5.38
CA LYS A 240 21.89 -13.09 4.14
C LYS A 240 21.87 -12.25 2.86
N GLN A 241 21.82 -10.93 2.97
CA GLN A 241 21.74 -10.01 1.85
C GLN A 241 23.03 -9.20 1.65
N TYR A 242 23.95 -9.16 2.63
CA TYR A 242 25.17 -8.35 2.56
C TYR A 242 26.01 -8.67 1.33
N ALA A 243 26.33 -9.94 1.10
CA ALA A 243 27.15 -10.34 -0.07
C ALA A 243 26.51 -9.90 -1.42
N TYR A 244 25.17 -9.93 -1.50
CA TYR A 244 24.46 -9.47 -2.69
C TYR A 244 24.59 -7.96 -2.88
N TRP A 245 24.40 -7.17 -1.82
CA TRP A 245 24.49 -5.72 -1.92
C TRP A 245 25.94 -5.24 -2.07
N ASN A 246 26.91 -5.94 -1.50
CA ASN A 246 28.34 -5.69 -1.76
C ASN A 246 28.67 -5.91 -3.24
N MET A 247 28.16 -6.98 -3.85
CA MET A 247 28.31 -7.25 -5.28
C MET A 247 27.64 -6.17 -6.14
N ILE A 248 26.44 -5.70 -5.78
CA ILE A 248 25.77 -4.59 -6.48
C ILE A 248 26.60 -3.31 -6.37
N MET A 249 27.11 -2.99 -5.20
CA MET A 249 27.98 -1.83 -4.96
C MET A 249 29.23 -1.87 -5.83
N GLU A 250 29.92 -2.99 -5.85
CA GLU A 250 31.11 -3.23 -6.69
C GLU A 250 30.80 -3.07 -8.19
N LYS A 251 29.70 -3.68 -8.65
CA LYS A 251 29.26 -3.58 -10.06
C LYS A 251 28.82 -2.17 -10.47
N CYS A 252 28.42 -1.34 -9.50
CA CYS A 252 28.21 0.08 -9.71
C CYS A 252 29.50 0.90 -9.76
N GLY A 253 30.67 0.27 -9.56
CA GLY A 253 31.98 0.93 -9.55
C GLY A 253 32.31 1.62 -8.22
N ALA A 254 31.54 1.39 -7.16
CA ALA A 254 31.78 1.99 -5.84
C ALA A 254 32.61 1.05 -4.96
N LYS A 255 33.65 1.59 -4.32
CA LYS A 255 34.59 0.85 -3.47
C LYS A 255 34.14 0.79 -2.01
N ASN A 256 33.25 1.68 -1.59
CA ASN A 256 32.74 1.81 -0.23
C ASN A 256 31.34 2.43 -0.23
N PHE A 257 30.73 2.52 0.92
CA PHE A 257 29.37 3.05 1.08
C PHE A 257 29.26 4.53 0.69
N GLU A 258 30.27 5.35 0.97
CA GLU A 258 30.25 6.78 0.62
C GLU A 258 30.27 7.02 -0.89
N GLU A 259 31.01 6.19 -1.64
CA GLU A 259 30.98 6.21 -3.10
C GLU A 259 29.64 5.66 -3.63
N PHE A 260 29.09 4.63 -2.99
CA PHE A 260 27.80 4.02 -3.38
C PHE A 260 26.64 5.00 -3.26
N LYS A 261 26.63 5.87 -2.25
CA LYS A 261 25.65 6.95 -2.11
C LYS A 261 25.66 7.92 -3.31
N LYS A 262 26.79 8.08 -3.99
CA LYS A 262 26.98 9.02 -5.12
C LYS A 262 26.74 8.40 -6.49
N VAL A 263 26.53 7.09 -6.58
CA VAL A 263 26.26 6.39 -7.85
C VAL A 263 25.01 7.00 -8.53
N PRO A 264 25.05 7.36 -9.82
CA PRO A 264 23.87 7.82 -10.54
C PRO A 264 22.70 6.84 -10.40
N VAL A 265 21.49 7.35 -10.18
CA VAL A 265 20.31 6.51 -9.91
C VAL A 265 20.01 5.55 -11.05
N GLU A 266 20.21 5.98 -12.29
CA GLU A 266 20.07 5.16 -13.52
C GLU A 266 21.02 3.97 -13.48
N THR A 267 22.29 4.21 -13.10
CA THR A 267 23.31 3.15 -12.96
C THR A 267 22.93 2.16 -11.88
N LEU A 268 22.49 2.65 -10.72
CA LEU A 268 22.06 1.80 -9.61
C LEU A 268 20.88 0.88 -10.03
N PHE A 269 19.86 1.45 -10.65
CA PHE A 269 18.69 0.68 -11.09
C PHE A 269 19.02 -0.27 -12.26
N ARG A 270 19.87 0.12 -13.19
CA ARG A 270 20.34 -0.73 -14.29
C ARG A 270 21.12 -1.93 -13.75
N VAL A 271 22.15 -1.70 -12.93
CA VAL A 271 22.97 -2.77 -12.34
C VAL A 271 22.12 -3.70 -11.48
N TRP A 272 21.23 -3.16 -10.65
CA TRP A 272 20.32 -3.98 -9.89
C TRP A 272 19.38 -4.82 -10.79
N LYS A 273 18.82 -4.24 -11.86
CA LYS A 273 17.92 -4.93 -12.79
C LYS A 273 18.62 -6.11 -13.49
N GLU A 274 19.85 -5.92 -13.91
CA GLU A 274 20.69 -6.95 -14.55
C GLU A 274 21.08 -8.11 -13.60
N ASN A 275 21.08 -7.85 -12.30
CA ASN A 275 21.51 -8.81 -11.26
C ASN A 275 20.39 -9.17 -10.28
N LYS A 276 19.12 -9.01 -10.65
CA LYS A 276 17.98 -9.32 -9.78
C LYS A 276 18.05 -10.75 -9.23
N LYS A 277 17.80 -10.88 -7.92
CA LYS A 277 17.53 -12.20 -7.33
C LYS A 277 16.17 -12.73 -7.79
N TYR A 278 16.07 -14.04 -7.98
CA TYR A 278 14.78 -14.71 -8.16
C TYR A 278 14.04 -14.78 -6.81
N SER A 279 13.47 -13.65 -6.40
CA SER A 279 12.75 -13.47 -5.13
C SER A 279 11.84 -12.26 -5.20
N LEU A 280 10.92 -12.13 -4.25
CA LEU A 280 10.08 -10.94 -4.12
C LEU A 280 10.95 -9.67 -4.12
N GLY A 281 10.56 -8.68 -4.92
CA GLY A 281 11.30 -7.43 -5.05
C GLY A 281 12.68 -7.55 -5.69
N GLY A 282 13.05 -8.71 -6.25
CA GLY A 282 14.36 -8.89 -6.91
C GLY A 282 15.55 -8.64 -5.99
N GLY A 283 15.41 -8.91 -4.69
CA GLY A 283 16.38 -8.58 -3.64
C GLY A 283 16.09 -7.26 -2.91
N CYS A 284 15.06 -6.51 -3.32
CA CYS A 284 14.60 -5.28 -2.70
C CYS A 284 13.27 -5.51 -1.98
N ALA A 285 13.30 -6.13 -0.82
CA ALA A 285 12.12 -6.40 0.00
C ALA A 285 12.44 -6.21 1.49
N PRO A 286 11.43 -6.04 2.34
CA PRO A 286 11.61 -5.98 3.78
C PRO A 286 12.47 -7.11 4.33
N SER A 287 13.31 -6.83 5.32
CA SER A 287 14.26 -7.77 5.90
C SER A 287 14.25 -7.71 7.42
N ILE A 288 14.54 -8.84 8.07
CA ILE A 288 14.66 -8.92 9.54
C ILE A 288 15.92 -8.16 9.95
N ASP A 289 15.72 -7.02 10.61
CA ASP A 289 16.77 -6.12 11.11
C ASP A 289 16.93 -6.17 12.64
N GLY A 290 15.98 -6.84 13.33
CA GLY A 290 15.92 -6.91 14.79
C GLY A 290 15.34 -5.67 15.47
N ILE A 291 14.93 -4.65 14.72
CA ILE A 291 14.40 -3.35 15.21
C ILE A 291 12.98 -3.13 14.70
N PHE A 292 12.81 -2.92 13.41
CA PHE A 292 11.50 -2.76 12.77
C PHE A 292 10.82 -4.12 12.57
N ILE A 293 11.53 -5.06 11.99
CA ILE A 293 11.13 -6.48 11.83
C ILE A 293 12.00 -7.32 12.77
N THR A 294 11.45 -7.65 13.93
CA THR A 294 12.22 -8.29 15.00
C THR A 294 12.43 -9.78 14.79
N ASP A 295 11.53 -10.49 14.09
CA ASP A 295 11.66 -11.91 13.70
C ASP A 295 10.69 -12.21 12.53
N ALA A 296 10.68 -13.45 12.07
CA ALA A 296 9.75 -13.95 11.08
C ALA A 296 8.28 -13.80 11.53
N SER A 297 7.41 -13.33 10.63
CA SER A 297 6.02 -12.95 10.97
C SER A 297 5.22 -14.08 11.62
N HIS A 298 5.38 -15.33 11.15
CA HIS A 298 4.68 -16.49 11.74
C HIS A 298 5.09 -16.76 13.19
N LYS A 299 6.35 -16.49 13.56
CA LYS A 299 6.82 -16.61 14.94
C LYS A 299 6.26 -15.49 15.81
N LEU A 300 6.29 -14.24 15.31
CA LEU A 300 5.75 -13.10 16.02
C LEU A 300 4.24 -13.27 16.29
N VAL A 301 3.48 -13.75 15.30
CA VAL A 301 2.04 -14.04 15.49
C VAL A 301 1.82 -15.20 16.46
N LYS A 302 2.65 -16.26 16.44
CA LYS A 302 2.60 -17.33 17.45
C LYS A 302 2.84 -16.80 18.86
N GLN A 303 3.69 -15.79 19.01
CA GLN A 303 4.00 -15.12 20.27
C GLN A 303 2.96 -14.00 20.63
N LYS A 304 1.92 -13.80 19.82
CA LYS A 304 0.90 -12.74 20.00
C LYS A 304 1.49 -11.32 20.05
N LYS A 305 2.48 -11.06 19.20
CA LYS A 305 3.15 -9.75 19.09
C LYS A 305 2.43 -8.77 18.16
N GLN A 306 1.44 -9.21 17.37
CA GLN A 306 0.60 -8.32 16.57
C GLN A 306 -0.17 -7.36 17.46
N HIS A 307 -0.39 -6.14 16.94
CA HIS A 307 -1.20 -5.15 17.64
C HIS A 307 -2.62 -5.68 17.87
N ASN A 308 -3.16 -5.45 19.05
CA ASN A 308 -4.52 -5.86 19.42
C ASN A 308 -5.53 -4.83 18.90
N ILE A 309 -5.82 -4.89 17.61
CA ILE A 309 -6.71 -4.00 16.86
C ILE A 309 -7.62 -4.82 15.93
N PRO A 310 -8.74 -4.27 15.42
CA PRO A 310 -9.54 -4.91 14.39
C PRO A 310 -8.78 -5.02 13.05
N TYR A 311 -8.96 -6.17 12.37
CA TYR A 311 -8.40 -6.45 11.07
C TYR A 311 -9.46 -6.82 10.04
N LEU A 312 -9.26 -6.34 8.81
CA LEU A 312 -10.00 -6.74 7.63
C LEU A 312 -8.98 -7.30 6.62
N ILE A 313 -9.15 -8.56 6.19
CA ILE A 313 -8.15 -9.20 5.34
C ILE A 313 -8.81 -10.08 4.28
N GLY A 314 -8.29 -10.07 3.05
CA GLY A 314 -8.83 -10.93 2.00
C GLY A 314 -7.98 -10.97 0.74
N THR A 315 -8.54 -11.61 -0.28
CA THR A 315 -7.83 -11.90 -1.53
C THR A 315 -8.82 -12.06 -2.69
N THR A 316 -8.32 -12.06 -3.92
CA THR A 316 -9.09 -12.27 -5.14
C THR A 316 -9.06 -13.73 -5.60
N SER A 317 -9.99 -14.15 -6.46
CA SER A 317 -10.09 -15.55 -6.92
C SER A 317 -9.03 -15.93 -7.94
N HIS A 318 -8.53 -14.97 -8.72
CA HIS A 318 -7.47 -15.14 -9.72
C HIS A 318 -6.21 -14.40 -9.33
N ASP A 319 -5.88 -14.46 -8.04
CA ASP A 319 -4.69 -13.85 -7.46
C ASP A 319 -3.39 -14.53 -7.93
N VAL A 320 -2.23 -13.95 -7.61
CA VAL A 320 -0.91 -14.52 -8.01
C VAL A 320 -0.64 -15.92 -7.45
N VAL A 321 -1.10 -16.20 -6.23
CA VAL A 321 -1.06 -17.52 -5.58
C VAL A 321 -2.31 -17.74 -4.72
N PRO A 322 -3.50 -17.89 -5.35
CA PRO A 322 -4.79 -17.76 -4.67
C PRO A 322 -4.95 -18.65 -3.43
N PRO A 323 -4.59 -19.97 -3.46
CA PRO A 323 -4.80 -20.84 -2.31
C PRO A 323 -3.88 -20.48 -1.13
N ILE A 324 -2.68 -19.97 -1.42
CA ILE A 324 -1.71 -19.58 -0.39
C ILE A 324 -2.18 -18.29 0.29
N LEU A 325 -2.49 -17.23 -0.48
CA LEU A 325 -2.94 -15.95 0.05
C LEU A 325 -4.25 -16.09 0.84
N TYR A 326 -5.19 -16.89 0.34
CA TYR A 326 -6.41 -17.20 1.07
C TYR A 326 -6.12 -17.88 2.42
N SER A 327 -5.25 -18.89 2.43
CA SER A 327 -4.87 -19.59 3.66
C SER A 327 -4.19 -18.65 4.66
N MET A 328 -3.30 -17.77 4.19
CA MET A 328 -2.63 -16.75 5.01
C MET A 328 -3.63 -15.81 5.69
N ALA A 329 -4.65 -15.35 4.92
CA ALA A 329 -5.70 -14.48 5.44
C ALA A 329 -6.54 -15.19 6.51
N ILE A 330 -6.96 -16.41 6.27
CA ILE A 330 -7.75 -17.20 7.23
C ILE A 330 -6.95 -17.50 8.51
N ASP A 331 -5.68 -17.81 8.38
CA ASP A 331 -4.83 -18.11 9.53
C ASP A 331 -4.55 -16.84 10.36
N TRP A 332 -4.49 -15.66 9.73
CA TRP A 332 -4.46 -14.37 10.45
C TRP A 332 -5.74 -14.17 11.27
N CYS A 333 -6.92 -14.38 10.68
CA CYS A 333 -8.20 -14.25 11.37
C CYS A 333 -8.35 -15.23 12.54
N LYS A 334 -7.85 -16.46 12.42
CA LYS A 334 -7.85 -17.42 13.55
C LYS A 334 -7.00 -16.96 14.73
N LYS A 335 -5.94 -16.20 14.46
CA LYS A 335 -5.03 -15.68 15.50
C LYS A 335 -5.48 -14.33 16.07
N ASN A 336 -6.38 -13.62 15.39
CA ASN A 336 -6.89 -12.30 15.77
C ASN A 336 -8.41 -12.34 15.79
N LYS A 337 -9.00 -12.41 17.00
CA LYS A 337 -10.45 -12.60 17.18
C LYS A 337 -11.31 -11.47 16.60
N ASP A 338 -10.76 -10.24 16.55
CA ASP A 338 -11.43 -9.06 15.99
C ASP A 338 -11.08 -8.87 14.50
N SER A 339 -11.29 -9.95 13.74
CA SER A 339 -10.95 -9.96 12.31
C SER A 339 -12.11 -10.43 11.45
N TYR A 340 -12.15 -9.89 10.24
CA TYR A 340 -13.10 -10.23 9.20
C TYR A 340 -12.33 -10.63 7.94
N ALA A 341 -12.81 -11.65 7.23
CA ALA A 341 -12.18 -12.13 6.00
C ALA A 341 -13.09 -11.95 4.80
N TRP A 342 -12.56 -11.46 3.67
CA TRP A 342 -13.30 -11.42 2.41
C TRP A 342 -12.63 -12.27 1.34
N PHE A 343 -13.44 -12.57 0.31
CA PHE A 343 -12.99 -13.18 -0.92
C PHE A 343 -13.69 -12.49 -2.09
N PHE A 344 -12.90 -11.96 -3.03
CA PHE A 344 -13.41 -11.27 -4.20
C PHE A 344 -13.37 -12.19 -5.40
N GLU A 345 -14.55 -12.56 -5.95
CA GLU A 345 -14.68 -13.46 -7.10
C GLU A 345 -15.49 -12.83 -8.26
N ARG A 346 -15.71 -11.49 -8.22
CA ARG A 346 -16.32 -10.77 -9.33
C ARG A 346 -15.38 -10.77 -10.53
N ASN A 347 -15.80 -11.39 -11.64
CA ASN A 347 -15.07 -11.33 -12.90
C ASN A 347 -15.22 -9.93 -13.52
N LEU A 348 -14.11 -9.22 -13.71
CA LEU A 348 -14.17 -7.87 -14.29
C LEU A 348 -14.56 -7.94 -15.78
N PRO A 349 -15.44 -7.03 -16.26
CA PRO A 349 -15.80 -6.99 -17.67
C PRO A 349 -14.65 -6.45 -18.54
N GLY A 350 -14.65 -6.78 -19.83
CA GLY A 350 -13.72 -6.24 -20.82
C GLY A 350 -12.58 -7.20 -21.23
N ASP A 351 -12.30 -8.22 -20.42
CA ASP A 351 -11.38 -9.31 -20.74
C ASP A 351 -11.73 -10.60 -19.99
N ASN A 352 -10.87 -11.62 -20.09
CA ASN A 352 -11.09 -12.93 -19.47
C ASN A 352 -10.14 -13.22 -18.29
N HIS A 353 -9.53 -12.18 -17.68
CA HIS A 353 -8.61 -12.38 -16.57
C HIS A 353 -9.29 -12.65 -15.23
N GLY A 354 -10.62 -12.57 -15.18
CA GLY A 354 -11.40 -12.83 -13.97
C GLY A 354 -11.18 -11.77 -12.88
N ALA A 355 -11.20 -12.20 -11.63
CA ALA A 355 -10.87 -11.35 -10.47
C ALA A 355 -9.36 -11.43 -10.20
N TRP A 356 -8.57 -10.82 -11.07
CA TRP A 356 -7.10 -10.84 -11.02
C TRP A 356 -6.53 -10.05 -9.83
N HIS A 357 -5.24 -10.24 -9.58
CA HIS A 357 -4.52 -9.56 -8.49
C HIS A 357 -4.65 -8.02 -8.57
N SER A 358 -5.18 -7.38 -7.55
CA SER A 358 -5.50 -5.94 -7.43
C SER A 358 -6.82 -5.49 -8.08
N SER A 359 -7.60 -6.37 -8.70
CA SER A 359 -8.85 -6.00 -9.37
C SER A 359 -9.93 -5.47 -8.42
N ASP A 360 -9.93 -5.90 -7.16
CA ASP A 360 -10.83 -5.47 -6.10
C ASP A 360 -10.60 -3.99 -5.68
N LEU A 361 -9.46 -3.41 -6.00
CA LEU A 361 -9.15 -2.01 -5.65
C LEU A 361 -10.12 -1.02 -6.31
N TRP A 362 -10.49 -1.24 -7.57
CA TRP A 362 -11.50 -0.42 -8.25
C TRP A 362 -12.80 -0.32 -7.44
N TYR A 363 -13.22 -1.43 -6.85
CA TYR A 363 -14.45 -1.52 -6.06
C TYR A 363 -14.28 -0.93 -4.66
N TRP A 364 -13.17 -1.24 -3.97
CA TRP A 364 -12.89 -0.67 -2.66
C TRP A 364 -12.78 0.86 -2.67
N PHE A 365 -12.13 1.42 -3.71
CA PHE A 365 -11.98 2.86 -3.85
C PHE A 365 -13.21 3.56 -4.46
N GLY A 366 -14.10 2.81 -5.12
CA GLY A 366 -15.28 3.36 -5.79
C GLY A 366 -14.93 4.21 -7.01
N THR A 367 -13.81 3.92 -7.66
CA THR A 367 -13.23 4.69 -8.76
C THR A 367 -13.43 4.02 -10.13
N LEU A 368 -14.45 3.18 -10.28
CA LEU A 368 -14.75 2.44 -11.52
C LEU A 368 -14.81 3.35 -12.76
N LYS A 369 -15.29 4.59 -12.62
CA LYS A 369 -15.37 5.58 -13.70
C LYS A 369 -14.02 5.96 -14.30
N ASN A 370 -12.92 5.78 -13.56
CA ASN A 370 -11.56 6.10 -14.01
C ASN A 370 -10.95 4.95 -14.85
N CYS A 371 -11.63 3.80 -14.92
CA CYS A 371 -11.17 2.61 -15.64
C CYS A 371 -11.71 2.59 -17.07
N TRP A 372 -10.99 1.93 -17.96
CA TRP A 372 -11.42 1.71 -19.37
C TRP A 372 -12.50 0.64 -19.52
N ARG A 373 -12.73 -0.18 -18.47
CA ARG A 373 -13.61 -1.35 -18.52
C ARG A 373 -15.08 -0.97 -18.62
N PRO A 374 -15.92 -1.70 -19.37
CA PRO A 374 -17.35 -1.43 -19.53
C PRO A 374 -18.13 -1.92 -18.29
N PHE A 375 -17.90 -1.28 -17.16
CA PHE A 375 -18.62 -1.60 -15.94
C PHE A 375 -20.12 -1.34 -16.06
N THR A 376 -20.90 -2.25 -15.50
CA THR A 376 -22.37 -2.24 -15.51
C THR A 376 -22.93 -1.71 -14.20
N LYS A 377 -24.25 -1.49 -14.15
CA LYS A 377 -24.95 -1.10 -12.92
C LYS A 377 -24.62 -2.01 -11.73
N LYS A 378 -24.51 -3.34 -11.96
CA LYS A 378 -24.11 -4.30 -10.91
C LYS A 378 -22.72 -4.03 -10.33
N ASP A 379 -21.78 -3.59 -11.16
CA ASP A 379 -20.43 -3.27 -10.70
C ASP A 379 -20.45 -2.05 -9.80
N TYR A 380 -21.21 -1.02 -10.15
CA TYR A 380 -21.37 0.17 -9.31
C TYR A 380 -22.10 -0.14 -8.00
N GLU A 381 -23.14 -0.99 -8.02
CA GLU A 381 -23.85 -1.46 -6.81
C GLU A 381 -22.90 -2.22 -5.89
N LEU A 382 -22.13 -3.17 -6.43
CA LEU A 382 -21.12 -3.92 -5.65
C LEU A 382 -20.02 -3.01 -5.10
N SER A 383 -19.54 -2.07 -5.91
CA SER A 383 -18.53 -1.08 -5.47
C SER A 383 -19.06 -0.19 -4.34
N ASN A 384 -20.32 0.23 -4.41
CA ASN A 384 -20.96 0.98 -3.34
C ASN A 384 -21.07 0.14 -2.05
N GLU A 385 -21.52 -1.11 -2.15
CA GLU A 385 -21.59 -2.03 -0.99
C GLU A 385 -20.19 -2.21 -0.36
N MET A 386 -19.16 -2.52 -1.16
CA MET A 386 -17.80 -2.73 -0.67
C MET A 386 -17.25 -1.48 0.02
N SER A 387 -17.41 -0.31 -0.61
CA SER A 387 -16.94 0.96 -0.04
C SER A 387 -17.72 1.34 1.23
N ASP A 388 -19.04 1.08 1.32
CA ASP A 388 -19.84 1.31 2.54
C ASP A 388 -19.37 0.42 3.68
N ARG A 389 -19.09 -0.86 3.41
CA ARG A 389 -18.53 -1.79 4.40
C ARG A 389 -17.14 -1.36 4.87
N LEU A 390 -16.31 -0.85 3.97
CA LEU A 390 -15.00 -0.31 4.34
C LEU A 390 -15.15 0.93 5.22
N VAL A 391 -16.04 1.87 4.85
CA VAL A 391 -16.32 3.06 5.66
C VAL A 391 -16.89 2.68 7.03
N ALA A 392 -17.80 1.70 7.12
CA ALA A 392 -18.29 1.20 8.40
C ALA A 392 -17.15 0.61 9.27
N PHE A 393 -16.24 -0.18 8.65
CA PHE A 393 -15.09 -0.75 9.34
C PHE A 393 -14.11 0.32 9.83
N ILE A 394 -13.76 1.31 9.02
CA ILE A 394 -12.84 2.37 9.45
C ILE A 394 -13.44 3.26 10.54
N LYS A 395 -14.77 3.43 10.56
CA LYS A 395 -15.48 4.12 11.64
C LYS A 395 -15.43 3.34 12.95
N THR A 396 -15.79 2.07 12.94
CA THR A 396 -16.17 1.31 14.13
C THR A 396 -15.35 0.04 14.38
N GLY A 397 -14.57 -0.43 13.41
CA GLY A 397 -13.95 -1.77 13.40
C GLY A 397 -14.91 -2.89 13.00
N ASN A 398 -16.14 -2.56 12.59
CA ASN A 398 -17.17 -3.51 12.16
C ASN A 398 -17.62 -3.18 10.72
N PRO A 399 -17.47 -4.11 9.74
CA PRO A 399 -17.82 -3.86 8.34
C PRO A 399 -19.30 -4.08 8.00
N ASN A 400 -20.18 -4.27 8.98
CA ASN A 400 -21.59 -4.47 8.72
C ASN A 400 -22.30 -3.14 8.41
N ILE A 401 -23.18 -3.19 7.42
CA ILE A 401 -24.00 -2.08 6.95
C ILE A 401 -25.48 -2.44 7.08
N GLU A 402 -26.33 -1.43 7.13
CA GLU A 402 -27.76 -1.61 7.12
C GLU A 402 -28.20 -2.32 5.83
N ASN A 403 -29.15 -3.23 5.93
CA ASN A 403 -29.67 -4.05 4.83
C ASN A 403 -28.61 -4.88 4.07
N GLY A 404 -27.40 -4.99 4.59
CA GLY A 404 -26.36 -5.84 4.03
C GLY A 404 -26.36 -7.26 4.62
N VAL A 405 -25.71 -8.19 3.91
CA VAL A 405 -25.45 -9.54 4.47
C VAL A 405 -24.64 -9.43 5.75
N LEU A 406 -25.14 -10.03 6.84
CA LEU A 406 -24.46 -10.00 8.13
C LEU A 406 -23.11 -10.73 8.09
N TRP A 407 -22.05 -9.98 8.24
CA TRP A 407 -20.67 -10.46 8.23
C TRP A 407 -20.19 -10.70 9.67
N LYS A 408 -20.18 -11.95 10.11
CA LYS A 408 -19.72 -12.33 11.45
C LYS A 408 -18.20 -12.47 11.48
N LYS A 409 -17.59 -12.11 12.61
CA LYS A 409 -16.16 -12.37 12.87
C LYS A 409 -15.84 -13.84 12.64
N GLY A 410 -14.71 -14.13 11.99
CA GLY A 410 -14.30 -15.49 11.65
C GLY A 410 -15.04 -16.13 10.46
N SER A 411 -16.09 -15.48 9.90
CA SER A 411 -16.70 -15.90 8.63
C SER A 411 -16.00 -15.24 7.44
N VAL A 412 -16.25 -15.77 6.24
CA VAL A 412 -15.78 -15.20 4.98
C VAL A 412 -16.96 -14.64 4.22
N ILE A 413 -16.93 -13.35 3.89
CA ILE A 413 -17.85 -12.77 2.92
C ILE A 413 -17.25 -12.94 1.53
N THR A 414 -18.07 -13.33 0.56
CA THR A 414 -17.67 -13.43 -0.83
C THR A 414 -18.43 -12.39 -1.65
N PHE A 415 -17.69 -11.54 -2.35
CA PHE A 415 -18.16 -10.56 -3.31
C PHE A 415 -18.12 -11.20 -4.70
N GLY A 416 -19.26 -11.65 -5.20
CA GLY A 416 -19.36 -12.46 -6.41
C GLY A 416 -20.02 -11.75 -7.59
N ASP A 417 -20.15 -12.47 -8.70
CA ASP A 417 -20.77 -11.96 -9.95
C ASP A 417 -22.25 -11.61 -9.79
N ASN A 418 -22.97 -12.33 -8.94
CA ASN A 418 -24.42 -12.19 -8.81
C ASN A 418 -24.86 -11.62 -7.48
N GLU A 419 -24.14 -11.91 -6.41
CA GLU A 419 -24.53 -11.55 -5.05
C GLU A 419 -23.34 -11.51 -4.10
N THR A 420 -23.49 -10.76 -3.03
CA THR A 420 -22.65 -10.84 -1.83
C THR A 420 -23.22 -11.87 -0.87
N LYS A 421 -22.39 -12.80 -0.37
CA LYS A 421 -22.84 -13.87 0.54
C LYS A 421 -21.76 -14.34 1.51
N ILE A 422 -22.20 -14.96 2.60
CA ILE A 422 -21.28 -15.66 3.51
C ILE A 422 -20.98 -17.03 2.93
N LYS A 423 -19.80 -17.16 2.34
CA LYS A 423 -19.34 -18.40 1.69
C LYS A 423 -17.83 -18.49 1.71
N LYS A 424 -17.28 -19.63 2.03
CA LYS A 424 -15.87 -19.93 1.85
C LYS A 424 -15.61 -20.36 0.40
N PRO A 425 -14.52 -19.91 -0.25
CA PRO A 425 -14.16 -20.37 -1.58
C PRO A 425 -13.86 -21.88 -1.58
N ASN A 426 -14.11 -22.50 -2.71
CA ASN A 426 -13.74 -23.90 -2.93
C ASN A 426 -12.21 -24.01 -3.10
N ARG A 427 -11.54 -24.63 -2.14
CA ARG A 427 -10.08 -24.78 -2.14
C ARG A 427 -9.54 -25.53 -3.37
N LEU A 428 -10.24 -26.57 -3.83
CA LEU A 428 -9.83 -27.31 -5.05
C LEU A 428 -9.88 -26.39 -6.27
N LYS A 429 -10.93 -25.55 -6.36
CA LYS A 429 -11.02 -24.55 -7.44
C LYS A 429 -9.86 -23.55 -7.37
N LEU A 430 -9.46 -23.08 -6.18
CA LEU A 430 -8.31 -22.18 -6.03
C LEU A 430 -6.99 -22.82 -6.48
N TRP A 431 -6.76 -24.09 -6.15
CA TRP A 431 -5.58 -24.83 -6.64
C TRP A 431 -5.62 -24.98 -8.16
N LYS A 432 -6.78 -25.34 -8.73
CA LYS A 432 -6.95 -25.41 -10.19
C LYS A 432 -6.65 -24.06 -10.84
N THR A 433 -7.20 -22.98 -10.34
CA THR A 433 -6.96 -21.62 -10.83
C THR A 433 -5.47 -21.27 -10.83
N MET A 434 -4.73 -21.63 -9.79
CA MET A 434 -3.28 -21.37 -9.70
C MET A 434 -2.49 -22.02 -10.87
N PHE A 435 -2.92 -23.18 -11.37
CA PHE A 435 -2.24 -23.87 -12.46
C PHE A 435 -2.77 -23.53 -13.86
N THR A 436 -4.00 -23.00 -13.95
CA THR A 436 -4.65 -22.71 -15.24
C THR A 436 -4.69 -21.23 -15.58
N ASN A 437 -4.50 -20.36 -14.60
CA ASN A 437 -4.57 -18.92 -14.77
C ASN A 437 -3.18 -18.37 -15.16
N LYS A 438 -3.13 -17.68 -16.29
CA LYS A 438 -1.97 -16.86 -16.62
C LYS A 438 -2.17 -15.51 -15.93
N ALA A 439 -1.18 -15.04 -15.20
CA ALA A 439 -1.21 -13.69 -14.64
C ALA A 439 -1.34 -12.67 -15.79
N PRO A 440 -2.11 -11.59 -15.61
CA PRO A 440 -2.19 -10.56 -16.64
C PRO A 440 -0.79 -10.02 -16.98
N GLY A 441 -0.41 -10.10 -18.26
CA GLY A 441 0.90 -9.64 -18.75
C GLY A 441 1.95 -10.75 -18.92
N GLU A 442 1.58 -12.02 -18.69
CA GLU A 442 2.39 -13.21 -19.05
C GLU A 442 1.99 -13.78 -20.42
#